data_b5c82949ae6d893a6cb5414697b02a8f
#
_entry.id   b5c82949ae6d893a6cb5414697b02a8f
#
_cell.length_a   1.000
_cell.length_b   1.000
_cell.length_c   1.000
_cell.angle_alpha   90.00
_cell.angle_beta   90.00
_cell.angle_gamma   90.00
#
_symmetry.space_group_name_H-M   'P 1'
#
loop_
_entity.id
_entity.type
_entity.pdbx_description
1 polymer ?
#
loop_
_entity_poly.entity_id
_entity_poly.type
_entity_poly.pdbx_seq_one_letter_code
_entity_poly.pdbx_strand_id
1 'polypeptide(L)'
;LEGLSSDDHTAPALYELKRIVQVIYEKDYRFAQPPKMPTLTATAGDGKVILTWDDIADTKTRDPFVGNINDFEGYKVYRSTDKYMSDPEIITDGYGTPMFKKPIYQCDLVDGISGFTDFGLVNGAGYNLGSETGITHIFVDNTVQNGRTYYYAVVAYDFGAPNIGPGIAPSENNVVIELDEAEEIRSIGKNVAVVVPHPRAAGYVPPEVTIEETELLGTGSVEPLIRAQGALKQGHQYALTFLADTIASISGYDYGFQYVTNGIQIFDETDSTVLIYSEDSSKYVGQNIVFKDTANYWVLNNSEEILTDIFDGLQLEIEPEQVEASSLNYEKSGWITGAGTMRITPTVTEGLQLSWKYNITFTDDDSAYVGIARSGTIRDENGTSIGSNKITQPAVNFFVQNMSFIDTSTGQHPI
;
A
#
# COMPACT_ATOMS: atom_id res chain seq x y z
N LEU A 1 6.18 -38.77 31.60
CA LEU A 1 4.78 -39.25 31.75
C LEU A 1 4.07 -38.70 32.97
N GLU A 2 4.77 -37.97 33.87
CA GLU A 2 4.14 -37.20 34.95
C GLU A 2 3.30 -36.08 34.37
N GLY A 3 2.03 -36.04 34.68
CA GLY A 3 1.06 -35.05 34.24
C GLY A 3 0.04 -35.51 33.20
N LEU A 4 0.16 -36.69 32.65
CA LEU A 4 -0.88 -37.27 31.81
C LEU A 4 -1.96 -37.98 32.64
N SER A 5 -3.23 -37.77 32.29
CA SER A 5 -4.33 -38.51 32.90
C SER A 5 -4.25 -40.02 32.54
N SER A 6 -5.00 -40.88 33.25
CA SER A 6 -5.02 -42.29 32.94
C SER A 6 -5.51 -42.59 31.51
N ASP A 7 -6.30 -41.68 30.94
CA ASP A 7 -6.84 -41.81 29.59
C ASP A 7 -5.82 -41.34 28.52
N ASP A 8 -4.83 -40.55 28.93
CA ASP A 8 -3.75 -40.07 28.07
C ASP A 8 -2.60 -41.08 27.88
N HIS A 9 -2.63 -42.18 28.64
CA HIS A 9 -1.70 -43.29 28.47
C HIS A 9 -2.06 -44.19 27.28
N THR A 10 -2.92 -43.70 26.39
CA THR A 10 -3.29 -44.39 25.17
C THR A 10 -2.19 -44.28 24.11
N ALA A 11 -2.11 -45.26 23.23
CA ALA A 11 -1.14 -45.24 22.14
C ALA A 11 -1.18 -43.98 21.27
N PRO A 12 -2.34 -43.35 20.96
CA PRO A 12 -2.41 -42.09 20.21
C PRO A 12 -1.63 -40.97 20.83
N ALA A 13 -1.78 -40.68 22.13
CA ALA A 13 -1.04 -39.58 22.80
C ALA A 13 0.48 -39.82 22.76
N LEU A 14 0.92 -41.08 22.91
CA LEU A 14 2.32 -41.45 22.81
C LEU A 14 2.85 -41.25 21.38
N TYR A 15 2.05 -41.53 20.36
CA TYR A 15 2.44 -41.31 18.98
C TYR A 15 2.54 -39.83 18.65
N GLU A 16 1.70 -38.97 19.18
CA GLU A 16 1.78 -37.52 18.99
C GLU A 16 3.08 -36.96 19.63
N LEU A 17 3.38 -37.35 20.87
CA LEU A 17 4.66 -36.99 21.51
C LEU A 17 5.87 -37.49 20.71
N LYS A 18 5.81 -38.72 20.20
CA LYS A 18 6.85 -39.26 19.35
C LYS A 18 7.05 -38.41 18.07
N ARG A 19 5.96 -37.97 17.42
CA ARG A 19 6.01 -37.15 16.21
C ARG A 19 6.71 -35.82 16.49
N ILE A 20 6.39 -35.16 17.60
CA ILE A 20 7.04 -33.91 18.02
C ILE A 20 8.54 -34.12 18.22
N VAL A 21 8.92 -35.15 18.99
CA VAL A 21 10.34 -35.49 19.23
C VAL A 21 11.06 -35.85 17.94
N GLN A 22 10.38 -36.57 17.03
CA GLN A 22 10.95 -36.95 15.73
C GLN A 22 11.25 -35.70 14.88
N VAL A 23 10.33 -34.74 14.83
CA VAL A 23 10.53 -33.47 14.12
C VAL A 23 11.72 -32.69 14.69
N ILE A 24 11.81 -32.58 16.01
CA ILE A 24 12.94 -31.92 16.67
C ILE A 24 14.27 -32.58 16.29
N TYR A 25 14.30 -33.92 16.29
CA TYR A 25 15.48 -34.69 15.90
C TYR A 25 15.84 -34.48 14.41
N GLU A 26 14.86 -34.56 13.51
CA GLU A 26 15.06 -34.38 12.07
C GLU A 26 15.50 -32.96 11.68
N LYS A 27 15.13 -31.97 12.49
CA LYS A 27 15.58 -30.58 12.35
C LYS A 27 16.88 -30.26 13.11
N ASP A 28 17.63 -31.29 13.49
CA ASP A 28 18.92 -31.14 14.16
C ASP A 28 18.83 -30.34 15.47
N TYR A 29 17.77 -30.58 16.25
CA TYR A 29 17.43 -29.86 17.49
C TYR A 29 17.21 -28.35 17.33
N ARG A 30 16.87 -27.89 16.14
CA ARG A 30 16.45 -26.50 15.90
C ARG A 30 14.99 -26.35 16.23
N PHE A 31 14.64 -25.18 16.77
CA PHE A 31 13.28 -24.78 17.07
C PHE A 31 12.87 -23.63 16.16
N ALA A 32 11.57 -23.50 15.91
CA ALA A 32 11.03 -22.33 15.25
C ALA A 32 11.44 -21.07 16.01
N GLN A 33 11.83 -20.06 15.30
CA GLN A 33 12.30 -18.80 15.84
C GLN A 33 11.38 -17.67 15.37
N PRO A 34 11.06 -16.70 16.24
CA PRO A 34 10.30 -15.54 15.82
C PRO A 34 11.09 -14.76 14.74
N PRO A 35 10.39 -13.98 13.91
CA PRO A 35 11.02 -13.13 12.91
C PRO A 35 12.12 -12.24 13.51
N LYS A 36 12.96 -11.68 12.66
CA LYS A 36 13.98 -10.73 13.13
C LYS A 36 13.31 -9.56 13.84
N MET A 37 13.86 -9.21 14.99
CA MET A 37 13.32 -8.15 15.82
C MET A 37 13.50 -6.79 15.13
N PRO A 38 12.43 -6.00 14.94
CA PRO A 38 12.52 -4.65 14.38
C PRO A 38 13.16 -3.66 15.36
N THR A 39 13.62 -2.52 14.85
CA THR A 39 14.10 -1.40 15.67
C THR A 39 13.04 -0.32 15.71
N LEU A 40 12.51 -0.05 16.89
CA LEU A 40 11.43 0.93 17.11
C LEU A 40 12.00 2.32 17.41
N THR A 41 11.46 3.33 16.75
CA THR A 41 11.66 4.74 17.08
C THR A 41 10.32 5.38 17.46
N ALA A 42 10.28 6.08 18.59
CA ALA A 42 9.10 6.81 19.02
C ALA A 42 9.38 8.33 19.03
N THR A 43 8.54 9.09 18.35
CA THR A 43 8.62 10.56 18.30
C THR A 43 7.44 11.16 19.06
N ALA A 44 7.75 11.96 20.07
CA ALA A 44 6.76 12.69 20.85
C ALA A 44 6.13 13.82 20.04
N GLY A 45 4.81 13.94 20.11
CA GLY A 45 4.06 15.05 19.53
C GLY A 45 3.08 15.65 20.54
N ASP A 46 2.37 16.69 20.16
CA ASP A 46 1.31 17.30 20.97
C ASP A 46 0.05 16.42 20.89
N GLY A 47 -0.27 15.76 22.00
CA GLY A 47 -1.39 14.82 22.10
C GLY A 47 -1.25 13.57 21.23
N LYS A 48 -0.05 13.26 20.75
CA LYS A 48 0.21 12.10 19.91
C LYS A 48 1.62 11.55 20.07
N VAL A 49 1.79 10.30 19.67
CA VAL A 49 3.10 9.64 19.52
C VAL A 49 3.15 9.02 18.13
N ILE A 50 4.22 9.28 17.42
CA ILE A 50 4.50 8.67 16.12
C ILE A 50 5.52 7.57 16.35
N LEU A 51 5.15 6.34 15.99
CA LEU A 51 5.99 5.16 16.05
C LEU A 51 6.43 4.78 14.65
N THR A 52 7.71 4.53 14.46
CA THR A 52 8.28 4.05 13.21
C THR A 52 9.24 2.91 13.49
N TRP A 53 9.32 1.93 12.62
CA TRP A 53 10.25 0.80 12.73
C TRP A 53 10.85 0.41 11.40
N ASP A 54 11.96 -0.33 11.45
CA ASP A 54 12.66 -0.79 10.26
C ASP A 54 12.00 -2.03 9.62
N ASP A 55 12.34 -2.33 8.38
CA ASP A 55 11.83 -3.44 7.56
C ASP A 55 12.59 -4.77 7.76
N ILE A 56 13.44 -4.86 8.79
CA ILE A 56 14.33 -6.01 8.96
C ILE A 56 13.57 -7.32 9.14
N ALA A 57 12.39 -7.27 9.75
CA ALA A 57 11.59 -8.46 10.02
C ALA A 57 10.97 -9.03 8.74
N ASP A 58 10.31 -8.21 7.94
CA ASP A 58 9.63 -8.64 6.71
C ASP A 58 10.61 -8.94 5.57
N THR A 59 11.75 -8.23 5.48
CA THR A 59 12.71 -8.41 4.38
C THR A 59 13.82 -9.43 4.66
N LYS A 60 14.28 -9.56 5.91
CA LYS A 60 15.50 -10.31 6.29
C LYS A 60 15.25 -11.53 7.17
N THR A 61 14.02 -11.82 7.54
CA THR A 61 13.70 -13.04 8.28
C THR A 61 13.97 -14.27 7.42
N ARG A 62 14.56 -15.28 8.05
CA ARG A 62 14.75 -16.63 7.48
C ARG A 62 14.76 -17.61 8.63
N ASP A 63 13.74 -18.46 8.73
CA ASP A 63 13.70 -19.52 9.75
C ASP A 63 14.21 -20.84 9.19
N PRO A 64 15.35 -21.34 9.72
CA PRO A 64 15.90 -22.63 9.33
C PRO A 64 14.99 -23.81 9.65
N PHE A 65 14.09 -23.67 10.63
CA PHE A 65 13.19 -24.74 11.05
C PHE A 65 12.16 -25.07 9.97
N VAL A 66 11.60 -24.06 9.30
CA VAL A 66 10.63 -24.24 8.20
C VAL A 66 11.28 -24.32 6.82
N GLY A 67 12.59 -24.46 6.74
CA GLY A 67 13.31 -24.63 5.47
C GLY A 67 14.04 -23.41 4.98
N ASN A 68 14.37 -22.50 5.87
CA ASN A 68 15.08 -21.24 5.59
C ASN A 68 14.27 -20.28 4.69
N ILE A 69 12.95 -20.32 4.84
CA ILE A 69 12.03 -19.39 4.16
C ILE A 69 11.82 -18.15 5.03
N ASN A 70 11.23 -17.12 4.43
CA ASN A 70 10.66 -16.02 5.17
C ASN A 70 9.26 -16.43 5.62
N ASP A 71 9.06 -16.59 6.90
CA ASP A 71 7.81 -16.96 7.54
C ASP A 71 7.18 -15.80 8.32
N PHE A 72 7.72 -14.60 8.15
CA PHE A 72 7.14 -13.39 8.70
C PHE A 72 5.70 -13.19 8.20
N GLU A 73 4.82 -12.81 9.10
CA GLU A 73 3.40 -12.58 8.80
C GLU A 73 2.98 -11.13 9.05
N GLY A 74 3.48 -10.52 10.14
CA GLY A 74 3.04 -9.16 10.44
C GLY A 74 3.68 -8.54 11.68
N TYR A 75 3.17 -7.36 12.01
CA TYR A 75 3.58 -6.59 13.19
C TYR A 75 2.41 -6.33 14.12
N LYS A 76 2.69 -6.32 15.42
CA LYS A 76 1.78 -5.87 16.48
C LYS A 76 2.43 -4.76 17.29
N VAL A 77 1.64 -3.75 17.64
CA VAL A 77 2.07 -2.67 18.51
C VAL A 77 1.36 -2.79 19.84
N TYR A 78 2.12 -2.84 20.91
CA TYR A 78 1.64 -2.81 22.30
C TYR A 78 1.97 -1.49 22.94
N ARG A 79 1.08 -0.99 23.78
CA ARG A 79 1.27 0.21 24.60
C ARG A 79 0.98 -0.09 26.06
N SER A 80 1.80 0.48 26.92
CA SER A 80 1.61 0.46 28.37
C SER A 80 1.90 1.83 28.97
N THR A 81 1.34 2.09 30.15
CA THR A 81 1.71 3.22 31.01
C THR A 81 2.56 2.76 32.19
N ASP A 82 2.83 1.47 32.22
CA ASP A 82 3.64 0.82 33.23
C ASP A 82 4.89 0.17 32.60
N LYS A 83 6.04 0.38 33.23
CA LYS A 83 7.34 -0.16 32.80
C LYS A 83 7.40 -1.69 32.74
N TYR A 84 6.51 -2.38 33.44
CA TYR A 84 6.40 -3.85 33.39
C TYR A 84 5.56 -4.35 32.23
N MET A 85 5.01 -3.46 31.41
CA MET A 85 4.07 -3.79 30.34
C MET A 85 2.91 -4.66 30.85
N SER A 86 2.38 -4.33 32.05
CA SER A 86 1.36 -5.13 32.74
C SER A 86 -0.08 -4.63 32.51
N ASP A 87 -0.27 -3.41 32.03
CA ASP A 87 -1.57 -2.77 31.82
C ASP A 87 -2.18 -2.88 30.40
N PRO A 88 -1.55 -3.48 29.37
CA PRO A 88 -2.25 -3.77 28.14
C PRO A 88 -3.46 -4.66 28.36
N GLU A 89 -4.55 -4.38 27.66
CA GLU A 89 -5.76 -5.20 27.71
C GLU A 89 -5.42 -6.67 27.40
N ILE A 90 -5.87 -7.56 28.28
CA ILE A 90 -5.60 -8.99 28.16
C ILE A 90 -6.81 -9.68 27.56
N ILE A 91 -6.59 -10.47 26.52
CA ILE A 91 -7.59 -11.38 25.96
C ILE A 91 -7.58 -12.63 26.81
N THR A 92 -8.72 -12.96 27.42
CA THR A 92 -8.91 -14.15 28.25
C THR A 92 -9.67 -15.23 27.48
N ASP A 93 -9.46 -16.49 27.86
CA ASP A 93 -10.33 -17.59 27.46
C ASP A 93 -11.72 -17.49 28.08
N GLY A 94 -12.62 -18.41 27.75
CA GLY A 94 -13.98 -18.48 28.33
C GLY A 94 -14.04 -18.69 29.84
N TYR A 95 -12.92 -19.02 30.49
CA TYR A 95 -12.79 -19.21 31.93
C TYR A 95 -12.08 -18.07 32.63
N GLY A 96 -11.69 -17.02 31.88
CA GLY A 96 -10.97 -15.85 32.42
C GLY A 96 -9.47 -16.04 32.54
N THR A 97 -8.89 -17.10 31.95
CA THR A 97 -7.43 -17.29 31.94
C THR A 97 -6.78 -16.34 30.94
N PRO A 98 -5.75 -15.57 31.35
CA PRO A 98 -5.02 -14.71 30.42
C PRO A 98 -4.37 -15.50 29.29
N MET A 99 -4.66 -15.12 28.05
CA MET A 99 -4.16 -15.80 26.87
C MET A 99 -3.16 -14.97 26.09
N PHE A 100 -3.60 -13.80 25.64
CA PHE A 100 -2.82 -12.90 24.82
C PHE A 100 -3.01 -11.45 25.27
N LYS A 101 -2.02 -10.61 25.02
CA LYS A 101 -2.17 -9.17 25.12
C LYS A 101 -2.84 -8.65 23.87
N LYS A 102 -3.79 -7.72 24.03
CA LYS A 102 -4.42 -7.06 22.88
C LYS A 102 -3.51 -5.96 22.35
N PRO A 103 -3.10 -6.02 21.09
CA PRO A 103 -2.34 -4.93 20.48
C PRO A 103 -3.24 -3.71 20.27
N ILE A 104 -2.66 -2.51 20.30
CA ILE A 104 -3.34 -1.28 19.91
C ILE A 104 -3.36 -1.08 18.40
N TYR A 105 -2.47 -1.77 17.69
CA TYR A 105 -2.37 -1.80 16.23
C TYR A 105 -1.80 -3.14 15.78
N GLN A 106 -2.25 -3.62 14.63
CA GLN A 106 -1.74 -4.81 13.95
C GLN A 106 -1.81 -4.58 12.45
N CYS A 107 -0.77 -5.01 11.73
CA CYS A 107 -0.75 -5.12 10.29
C CYS A 107 -0.10 -6.42 9.88
N ASP A 108 -0.56 -7.00 8.76
CA ASP A 108 -0.20 -8.32 8.27
C ASP A 108 -0.05 -8.33 6.74
N LEU A 109 0.64 -9.33 6.20
CA LEU A 109 0.80 -9.49 4.77
C LEU A 109 -0.55 -9.70 4.08
N VAL A 110 -0.62 -9.34 2.79
CA VAL A 110 -1.75 -9.69 1.91
C VAL A 110 -1.33 -10.90 1.08
N ASP A 111 -1.48 -12.10 1.65
CA ASP A 111 -0.96 -13.34 1.04
C ASP A 111 -1.96 -14.52 1.13
N GLY A 112 -3.16 -14.28 1.65
CA GLY A 112 -4.20 -15.29 1.85
C GLY A 112 -4.12 -15.98 3.20
N ILE A 113 -3.21 -15.55 4.11
CA ILE A 113 -3.10 -16.07 5.47
C ILE A 113 -3.71 -15.03 6.41
N SER A 114 -4.80 -15.37 7.11
CA SER A 114 -5.48 -14.41 7.99
C SER A 114 -6.38 -15.11 9.02
N GLY A 115 -6.87 -14.34 10.00
CA GLY A 115 -7.78 -14.82 11.02
C GLY A 115 -7.10 -15.57 12.16
N PHE A 116 -7.82 -16.48 12.79
CA PHE A 116 -7.29 -17.26 13.92
C PHE A 116 -6.79 -18.62 13.45
N THR A 117 -5.61 -19.02 13.96
CA THR A 117 -5.09 -20.36 13.66
C THR A 117 -5.99 -21.45 14.25
N ASP A 118 -6.13 -22.56 13.52
CA ASP A 118 -6.80 -23.79 13.98
C ASP A 118 -5.80 -24.87 14.44
N PHE A 119 -4.52 -24.53 14.48
CA PHE A 119 -3.40 -25.36 14.90
C PHE A 119 -2.56 -24.64 15.97
N GLY A 120 -1.73 -25.38 16.68
CA GLY A 120 -0.85 -24.82 17.70
C GLY A 120 -1.63 -24.06 18.80
N LEU A 121 -2.82 -24.55 19.14
CA LEU A 121 -3.71 -23.86 20.06
C LEU A 121 -3.11 -23.77 21.46
N VAL A 122 -3.15 -22.58 22.04
CA VAL A 122 -2.77 -22.35 23.44
C VAL A 122 -4.04 -22.35 24.28
N ASN A 123 -4.21 -23.36 25.15
CA ASN A 123 -5.43 -23.60 25.95
C ASN A 123 -6.73 -23.56 25.10
N GLY A 124 -6.65 -24.01 23.84
CA GLY A 124 -7.79 -24.05 22.93
C GLY A 124 -8.07 -22.74 22.19
N ALA A 125 -7.25 -21.70 22.37
CA ALA A 125 -7.35 -20.44 21.62
C ALA A 125 -6.33 -20.39 20.50
N GLY A 126 -6.77 -20.02 19.29
CA GLY A 126 -5.92 -19.76 18.14
C GLY A 126 -5.23 -18.40 18.23
N TYR A 127 -4.06 -18.28 17.60
CA TYR A 127 -3.35 -17.04 17.46
C TYR A 127 -3.99 -16.21 16.33
N ASN A 128 -4.13 -14.88 16.54
CA ASN A 128 -4.67 -13.98 15.52
C ASN A 128 -3.55 -13.54 14.57
N LEU A 129 -3.65 -13.97 13.31
CA LEU A 129 -2.69 -13.65 12.24
C LEU A 129 -2.97 -12.29 11.57
N GLY A 130 -4.19 -11.75 11.70
CA GLY A 130 -4.56 -10.48 11.11
C GLY A 130 -5.73 -10.59 10.15
N SER A 131 -5.88 -9.62 9.24
CA SER A 131 -6.99 -9.50 8.28
C SER A 131 -6.56 -8.97 6.91
N GLU A 132 -5.33 -9.27 6.51
CA GLU A 132 -4.75 -8.86 5.21
C GLU A 132 -4.74 -7.34 5.00
N THR A 133 -4.21 -6.62 6.01
CA THR A 133 -4.23 -5.16 6.03
C THR A 133 -3.12 -4.51 5.21
N GLY A 134 -2.11 -5.27 4.81
CA GLY A 134 -0.87 -4.78 4.23
C GLY A 134 0.14 -4.30 5.30
N ILE A 135 1.43 -4.47 5.00
CA ILE A 135 2.51 -4.08 5.91
C ILE A 135 2.70 -2.57 5.91
N THR A 136 2.81 -2.01 7.11
CA THR A 136 3.24 -0.63 7.33
C THR A 136 4.33 -0.59 8.39
N HIS A 137 5.20 0.41 8.32
CA HIS A 137 6.29 0.63 9.29
C HIS A 137 6.06 1.89 10.13
N ILE A 138 4.80 2.29 10.25
CA ILE A 138 4.38 3.45 11.03
C ILE A 138 3.05 3.19 11.72
N PHE A 139 2.91 3.76 12.91
CA PHE A 139 1.64 3.91 13.60
C PHE A 139 1.60 5.24 14.35
N VAL A 140 0.50 5.98 14.25
CA VAL A 140 0.29 7.24 14.95
C VAL A 140 -0.75 7.03 16.06
N ASP A 141 -0.30 7.08 17.30
CA ASP A 141 -1.19 7.01 18.45
C ASP A 141 -1.66 8.40 18.87
N ASN A 142 -2.91 8.72 18.55
CA ASN A 142 -3.56 9.97 18.90
C ASN A 142 -4.37 9.88 20.22
N THR A 143 -4.26 8.77 20.95
CA THR A 143 -5.05 8.52 22.17
C THR A 143 -4.26 8.77 23.45
N VAL A 144 -3.11 9.41 23.33
CA VAL A 144 -2.19 9.71 24.43
C VAL A 144 -2.45 11.07 25.06
N GLN A 145 -1.94 11.27 26.29
CA GLN A 145 -2.03 12.51 27.03
C GLN A 145 -0.64 13.11 27.24
N ASN A 146 -0.51 14.41 27.03
CA ASN A 146 0.74 15.14 27.28
C ASN A 146 1.18 15.00 28.73
N GLY A 147 2.48 14.85 28.93
CA GLY A 147 3.10 14.74 30.28
C GLY A 147 3.03 13.35 30.91
N ARG A 148 2.36 12.38 30.27
CA ARG A 148 2.32 11.00 30.75
C ARG A 148 3.36 10.16 30.03
N THR A 149 4.08 9.32 30.77
CA THR A 149 5.03 8.36 30.17
C THR A 149 4.29 7.18 29.59
N TYR A 150 4.66 6.82 28.36
CA TYR A 150 4.18 5.64 27.66
C TYR A 150 5.33 4.74 27.26
N TYR A 151 5.10 3.45 27.32
CA TYR A 151 5.99 2.38 26.90
C TYR A 151 5.37 1.72 25.70
N TYR A 152 6.10 1.69 24.60
CA TYR A 152 5.65 1.03 23.37
C TYR A 152 6.57 -0.12 23.03
N ALA A 153 5.99 -1.17 22.48
CA ALA A 153 6.73 -2.29 21.91
C ALA A 153 6.14 -2.64 20.57
N VAL A 154 6.99 -2.82 19.56
CA VAL A 154 6.63 -3.40 18.26
C VAL A 154 7.19 -4.81 18.22
N VAL A 155 6.35 -5.78 17.93
CA VAL A 155 6.76 -7.17 17.77
C VAL A 155 6.40 -7.64 16.36
N ALA A 156 7.34 -8.31 15.71
CA ALA A 156 7.11 -9.05 14.49
C ALA A 156 6.69 -10.47 14.87
N TYR A 157 5.77 -11.06 14.11
CA TYR A 157 5.29 -12.42 14.32
C TYR A 157 5.27 -13.20 12.99
N ASP A 158 5.37 -14.52 13.11
CA ASP A 158 5.32 -15.47 11.99
C ASP A 158 3.94 -16.11 11.86
N PHE A 159 3.70 -16.83 10.76
CA PHE A 159 2.46 -17.59 10.56
C PHE A 159 2.49 -18.99 11.19
N GLY A 160 3.60 -19.36 11.87
CA GLY A 160 3.77 -20.67 12.47
C GLY A 160 4.10 -21.79 11.46
N ALA A 161 3.92 -23.03 11.88
CA ALA A 161 4.20 -24.18 11.03
C ALA A 161 3.05 -25.21 11.08
N PRO A 162 1.96 -24.99 10.32
CA PRO A 162 0.76 -25.86 10.37
C PRO A 162 1.04 -27.30 9.94
N ASN A 163 2.00 -27.52 9.06
CA ASN A 163 2.30 -28.82 8.48
C ASN A 163 3.34 -29.65 9.27
N ILE A 164 3.78 -29.17 10.42
CA ILE A 164 4.81 -29.84 11.23
C ILE A 164 4.17 -30.40 12.51
N GLY A 165 4.12 -31.75 12.60
CA GLY A 165 3.51 -32.43 13.74
C GLY A 165 2.02 -32.10 13.88
N PRO A 166 1.57 -31.69 15.08
CA PRO A 166 0.20 -31.21 15.32
C PRO A 166 -0.02 -29.74 14.92
N GLY A 167 0.96 -29.11 14.27
CA GLY A 167 1.03 -27.69 14.03
C GLY A 167 1.79 -26.95 15.15
N ILE A 168 2.65 -26.03 14.77
CA ILE A 168 3.39 -25.17 15.69
C ILE A 168 2.78 -23.78 15.67
N ALA A 169 2.42 -23.26 16.84
CA ALA A 169 1.83 -21.95 16.98
C ALA A 169 2.76 -20.86 16.41
N PRO A 170 2.20 -19.77 15.87
CA PRO A 170 2.95 -18.57 15.57
C PRO A 170 3.74 -18.07 16.78
N SER A 171 4.89 -17.48 16.51
CA SER A 171 5.76 -16.88 17.52
C SER A 171 5.97 -15.39 17.25
N GLU A 172 6.18 -14.61 18.33
CA GLU A 172 6.42 -13.18 18.26
C GLU A 172 7.68 -12.78 19.03
N ASN A 173 8.27 -11.64 18.69
CA ASN A 173 9.46 -11.15 19.36
C ASN A 173 9.20 -10.86 20.84
N ASN A 174 10.23 -11.10 21.66
CA ASN A 174 10.18 -10.76 23.07
C ASN A 174 10.21 -9.24 23.29
N VAL A 175 9.51 -8.79 24.31
CA VAL A 175 9.56 -7.42 24.82
C VAL A 175 10.40 -7.43 26.09
N VAL A 176 11.51 -6.69 26.09
CA VAL A 176 12.45 -6.68 27.22
C VAL A 176 12.62 -5.26 27.74
N ILE A 177 12.34 -5.06 29.02
CA ILE A 177 12.66 -3.86 29.79
C ILE A 177 13.38 -4.35 31.06
N GLU A 178 14.65 -4.04 31.17
CA GLU A 178 15.44 -4.40 32.35
C GLU A 178 15.47 -3.24 33.31
N LEU A 179 15.22 -3.53 34.59
CA LEU A 179 15.24 -2.57 35.67
C LEU A 179 16.47 -2.82 36.59
N ASP A 180 16.94 -1.78 37.20
CA ASP A 180 17.96 -1.86 38.24
C ASP A 180 17.34 -2.14 39.62
N GLU A 181 18.18 -2.16 40.66
CA GLU A 181 17.75 -2.39 42.06
C GLU A 181 16.85 -1.28 42.61
N ALA A 182 16.88 -0.08 41.98
CA ALA A 182 16.05 1.06 42.34
C ALA A 182 14.74 1.09 41.51
N GLU A 183 14.50 0.03 40.71
CA GLU A 183 13.40 -0.05 39.76
C GLU A 183 13.46 1.01 38.64
N GLU A 184 14.63 1.58 38.37
CA GLU A 184 14.82 2.45 37.20
C GLU A 184 15.21 1.64 35.99
N ILE A 185 14.89 2.15 34.77
CA ILE A 185 15.18 1.45 33.54
C ILE A 185 16.69 1.42 33.29
N ARG A 186 17.26 0.22 33.29
CA ARG A 186 18.64 -0.03 33.00
C ARG A 186 18.91 -0.20 31.50
N SER A 187 18.04 -0.97 30.83
CA SER A 187 18.10 -1.19 29.39
C SER A 187 16.73 -1.54 28.82
N ILE A 188 16.54 -1.28 27.52
CA ILE A 188 15.34 -1.66 26.77
C ILE A 188 15.75 -2.40 25.51
N GLY A 189 14.89 -3.33 25.06
CA GLY A 189 15.02 -3.99 23.77
C GLY A 189 14.95 -2.97 22.63
N LYS A 190 15.57 -3.26 21.50
CA LYS A 190 15.55 -2.35 20.33
C LYS A 190 14.14 -2.15 19.73
N ASN A 191 13.22 -3.08 20.02
CA ASN A 191 11.82 -3.01 19.64
C ASN A 191 10.95 -2.33 20.71
N VAL A 192 11.54 -1.68 21.70
CA VAL A 192 10.87 -0.97 22.79
C VAL A 192 11.27 0.49 22.78
N ALA A 193 10.30 1.39 23.02
CA ALA A 193 10.55 2.81 23.17
C ALA A 193 9.79 3.37 24.38
N VAL A 194 10.39 4.33 25.08
CA VAL A 194 9.78 5.08 26.16
C VAL A 194 9.65 6.53 25.74
N VAL A 195 8.45 7.08 25.83
CA VAL A 195 8.16 8.41 25.31
C VAL A 195 7.16 9.15 26.18
N VAL A 196 7.35 10.48 26.29
CA VAL A 196 6.43 11.39 26.96
C VAL A 196 5.93 12.40 25.93
N PRO A 197 4.67 12.33 25.49
CA PRO A 197 4.09 13.35 24.62
C PRO A 197 4.09 14.71 25.30
N HIS A 198 4.34 15.76 24.54
CA HIS A 198 4.36 17.12 25.08
C HIS A 198 3.94 18.16 24.03
N PRO A 199 3.41 19.32 24.42
CA PRO A 199 3.14 20.42 23.52
C PRO A 199 4.43 20.89 22.83
N ARG A 200 4.29 21.47 21.65
CA ARG A 200 5.41 22.07 20.94
C ARG A 200 6.01 23.21 21.76
N ALA A 201 7.32 23.34 21.72
CA ALA A 201 8.02 24.46 22.38
C ALA A 201 7.57 25.80 21.78
N ALA A 202 7.49 26.84 22.61
CA ALA A 202 7.20 28.20 22.13
C ALA A 202 8.29 28.65 21.14
N GLY A 203 7.89 29.15 19.99
CA GLY A 203 8.81 29.55 18.92
C GLY A 203 9.31 28.41 18.03
N TYR A 204 8.78 27.21 18.16
CA TYR A 204 9.08 26.11 17.25
C TYR A 204 8.59 26.45 15.83
N VAL A 205 9.49 26.37 14.88
CA VAL A 205 9.19 26.46 13.43
C VAL A 205 9.24 25.05 12.89
N PRO A 206 8.13 24.54 12.36
CA PRO A 206 8.13 23.21 11.76
C PRO A 206 9.04 23.20 10.51
N PRO A 207 9.74 22.10 10.23
CA PRO A 207 10.41 21.95 8.96
C PRO A 207 9.39 21.94 7.82
N GLU A 208 9.78 22.51 6.69
CA GLU A 208 8.97 22.54 5.47
C GLU A 208 9.64 21.68 4.40
N VAL A 209 8.83 20.99 3.62
CA VAL A 209 9.26 20.26 2.42
C VAL A 209 8.64 20.97 1.23
N THR A 210 9.44 21.30 0.25
CA THR A 210 9.00 21.91 -1.02
C THR A 210 8.91 20.84 -2.08
N ILE A 211 7.83 20.85 -2.84
CA ILE A 211 7.67 20.02 -4.04
C ILE A 211 7.99 20.90 -5.26
N GLU A 212 8.87 20.40 -6.10
CA GLU A 212 9.10 20.97 -7.43
C GLU A 212 8.34 20.10 -8.44
N GLU A 213 7.26 20.62 -9.00
CA GLU A 213 6.52 19.94 -10.05
C GLU A 213 7.34 19.97 -11.35
N THR A 214 7.69 18.79 -11.84
CA THR A 214 8.23 18.61 -13.19
C THR A 214 7.12 18.23 -14.16
N GLU A 215 7.41 18.15 -15.45
CA GLU A 215 6.43 17.72 -16.46
C GLU A 215 5.91 16.31 -16.15
N LEU A 216 4.73 16.23 -15.53
CA LEU A 216 4.06 14.98 -15.21
C LEU A 216 3.18 14.54 -16.40
N LEU A 217 3.28 13.28 -16.79
CA LEU A 217 2.38 12.67 -17.77
C LEU A 217 1.07 12.21 -17.12
N GLY A 218 1.02 12.13 -15.81
CA GLY A 218 -0.10 11.68 -15.02
C GLY A 218 -0.89 12.82 -14.38
N THR A 219 -1.96 12.44 -13.73
CA THR A 219 -2.82 13.28 -12.92
C THR A 219 -2.85 12.71 -11.51
N GLY A 220 -3.25 13.53 -10.57
CA GLY A 220 -3.21 13.21 -9.16
C GLY A 220 -2.29 14.15 -8.40
N SER A 221 -2.15 13.94 -7.11
CA SER A 221 -1.34 14.75 -6.24
C SER A 221 -0.37 13.88 -5.43
N VAL A 222 0.71 14.50 -5.00
CA VAL A 222 1.68 13.89 -4.09
C VAL A 222 1.93 14.89 -2.97
N GLU A 223 1.67 14.48 -1.73
CA GLU A 223 1.92 15.31 -0.55
C GLU A 223 3.00 14.68 0.34
N PRO A 224 4.07 15.42 0.69
CA PRO A 224 5.07 14.95 1.63
C PRO A 224 4.59 15.14 3.08
N LEU A 225 4.57 14.04 3.82
CA LEU A 225 4.23 14.01 5.23
C LEU A 225 5.48 13.84 6.08
N ILE A 226 5.74 14.76 7.00
CA ILE A 226 6.84 14.64 7.94
C ILE A 226 6.41 13.75 9.11
N ARG A 227 6.99 12.57 9.20
CA ARG A 227 6.68 11.57 10.23
C ARG A 227 7.69 11.56 11.37
N ALA A 228 8.98 11.69 11.07
CA ALA A 228 10.04 11.70 12.07
C ALA A 228 10.99 12.88 11.83
N GLN A 229 10.76 13.99 12.53
CA GLN A 229 11.56 15.23 12.34
C GLN A 229 13.04 15.03 12.61
N GLY A 230 13.38 14.18 13.59
CA GLY A 230 14.78 13.90 13.93
C GLY A 230 15.56 13.09 12.91
N ALA A 231 14.85 12.47 11.96
CA ALA A 231 15.44 11.69 10.87
C ALA A 231 15.54 12.47 9.56
N LEU A 232 14.98 13.71 9.51
CA LEU A 232 15.05 14.54 8.31
C LEU A 232 16.48 14.91 7.99
N LYS A 233 16.87 14.72 6.74
CA LYS A 233 18.14 15.15 6.20
C LYS A 233 17.99 16.55 5.57
N GLN A 234 18.59 17.55 6.20
CA GLN A 234 18.49 18.93 5.75
C GLN A 234 19.23 19.13 4.42
N GLY A 235 18.54 19.73 3.44
CA GLY A 235 19.13 20.07 2.14
C GLY A 235 19.23 18.91 1.17
N HIS A 236 18.65 17.76 1.48
CA HIS A 236 18.54 16.65 0.55
C HIS A 236 17.42 16.90 -0.47
N GLN A 237 17.65 16.40 -1.68
CA GLN A 237 16.68 16.41 -2.78
C GLN A 237 16.31 14.97 -3.12
N TYR A 238 15.01 14.73 -3.24
CA TYR A 238 14.46 13.42 -3.52
C TYR A 238 13.68 13.47 -4.83
N ALA A 239 13.92 12.50 -5.69
CA ALA A 239 13.14 12.28 -6.91
C ALA A 239 12.17 11.12 -6.73
N LEU A 240 10.88 11.39 -6.93
CA LEU A 240 9.86 10.37 -7.06
C LEU A 240 9.65 10.07 -8.54
N THR A 241 9.82 8.82 -8.92
CA THR A 241 9.59 8.35 -10.28
C THR A 241 8.56 7.23 -10.28
N PHE A 242 7.53 7.37 -11.12
CA PHE A 242 6.61 6.28 -11.41
C PHE A 242 7.16 5.47 -12.59
N LEU A 243 7.36 4.18 -12.37
CA LEU A 243 7.77 3.26 -13.41
C LEU A 243 6.55 2.92 -14.24
N ALA A 244 6.63 3.12 -15.54
CA ALA A 244 5.51 2.88 -16.45
C ALA A 244 5.86 1.77 -17.43
N ASP A 245 4.91 0.91 -17.69
CA ASP A 245 4.96 -0.08 -18.76
C ASP A 245 3.85 0.20 -19.79
N THR A 246 4.00 -0.36 -20.96
CA THR A 246 3.01 -0.24 -22.04
C THR A 246 2.25 -1.54 -22.20
N ILE A 247 0.93 -1.46 -22.07
CA ILE A 247 0.04 -2.58 -22.42
C ILE A 247 -0.39 -2.40 -23.87
N ALA A 248 -0.12 -3.41 -24.71
CA ALA A 248 -0.63 -3.45 -26.06
C ALA A 248 -2.13 -3.79 -26.03
N SER A 249 -2.93 -2.90 -26.59
CA SER A 249 -4.36 -2.98 -26.86
C SER A 249 -5.33 -3.00 -25.67
N ILE A 250 -6.20 -1.98 -25.65
CA ILE A 250 -7.50 -2.09 -25.01
C ILE A 250 -8.32 -3.08 -25.85
N SER A 251 -8.87 -4.11 -25.22
CA SER A 251 -9.71 -5.13 -25.84
C SER A 251 -10.76 -4.49 -26.77
N GLY A 252 -10.67 -4.71 -28.06
CA GLY A 252 -11.60 -4.21 -29.08
C GLY A 252 -11.09 -3.08 -29.97
N TYR A 253 -9.88 -2.57 -29.75
CA TYR A 253 -9.24 -1.59 -30.64
C TYR A 253 -7.82 -2.05 -30.99
N ASP A 254 -7.56 -2.22 -32.27
CA ASP A 254 -6.23 -2.64 -32.79
C ASP A 254 -5.15 -1.53 -32.69
N TYR A 255 -5.48 -0.39 -32.09
CA TYR A 255 -4.62 0.79 -32.09
C TYR A 255 -4.58 1.45 -30.72
N GLY A 256 -3.40 1.44 -30.10
CA GLY A 256 -3.08 2.22 -28.93
C GLY A 256 -2.31 1.43 -27.90
N PHE A 257 -1.34 2.10 -27.30
CA PHE A 257 -0.68 1.63 -26.09
C PHE A 257 -1.33 2.36 -24.90
N GLN A 258 -1.63 1.61 -23.87
CA GLN A 258 -1.98 2.18 -22.57
C GLN A 258 -0.72 2.14 -21.70
N TYR A 259 -0.36 3.28 -21.10
CA TYR A 259 0.65 3.30 -20.07
C TYR A 259 0.00 2.91 -18.74
N VAL A 260 0.63 1.99 -18.04
CA VAL A 260 0.24 1.60 -16.69
C VAL A 260 1.41 1.80 -15.77
N THR A 261 1.15 2.29 -14.59
CA THR A 261 2.18 2.37 -13.56
C THR A 261 2.39 0.97 -13.00
N ASN A 262 3.59 0.44 -13.16
CA ASN A 262 3.98 -0.88 -12.68
C ASN A 262 4.99 -0.83 -11.52
N GLY A 263 5.34 0.35 -11.07
CA GLY A 263 6.25 0.52 -9.95
C GLY A 263 6.46 1.97 -9.52
N ILE A 264 7.18 2.10 -8.43
CA ILE A 264 7.58 3.37 -7.81
C ILE A 264 9.06 3.31 -7.48
N GLN A 265 9.75 4.42 -7.66
CA GLN A 265 11.11 4.62 -7.19
C GLN A 265 11.22 5.97 -6.48
N ILE A 266 11.80 5.96 -5.27
CA ILE A 266 12.24 7.16 -4.56
C ILE A 266 13.76 7.11 -4.50
N PHE A 267 14.38 8.13 -5.05
CA PHE A 267 15.82 8.26 -5.17
C PHE A 267 16.30 9.54 -4.46
N ASP A 268 17.30 9.40 -3.60
CA ASP A 268 17.98 10.56 -3.01
C ASP A 268 19.05 11.04 -4.00
N GLU A 269 18.80 12.17 -4.63
CA GLU A 269 19.71 12.76 -5.61
C GLU A 269 20.98 13.31 -4.97
N THR A 270 20.92 13.68 -3.70
CA THR A 270 22.06 14.21 -2.96
C THR A 270 23.07 13.12 -2.61
N ASP A 271 22.60 12.02 -2.08
CA ASP A 271 23.43 10.86 -1.70
C ASP A 271 23.60 9.85 -2.85
N SER A 272 22.88 10.01 -3.95
CA SER A 272 22.84 9.06 -5.08
C SER A 272 22.43 7.65 -4.64
N THR A 273 21.41 7.55 -3.78
CA THR A 273 20.93 6.28 -3.23
C THR A 273 19.48 6.03 -3.56
N VAL A 274 19.13 4.78 -3.84
CA VAL A 274 17.74 4.33 -3.97
C VAL A 274 17.21 4.03 -2.58
N LEU A 275 16.16 4.74 -2.16
CA LEU A 275 15.53 4.59 -0.86
C LEU A 275 14.37 3.60 -0.92
N ILE A 276 13.51 3.75 -1.93
CA ILE A 276 12.39 2.85 -2.18
C ILE A 276 12.42 2.47 -3.65
N TYR A 277 12.29 1.18 -3.93
CA TYR A 277 12.16 0.66 -5.28
C TYR A 277 11.23 -0.53 -5.29
N SER A 278 10.24 -0.48 -6.15
CA SER A 278 9.37 -1.62 -6.41
C SER A 278 8.92 -1.60 -7.87
N GLU A 279 9.14 -2.70 -8.56
CA GLU A 279 8.82 -2.91 -9.98
C GLU A 279 7.84 -4.07 -10.19
N ASP A 280 7.52 -4.82 -9.14
CA ASP A 280 6.62 -5.96 -9.23
C ASP A 280 5.69 -6.09 -8.00
N SER A 281 4.72 -6.99 -8.15
CA SER A 281 3.70 -7.29 -7.15
C SER A 281 4.21 -7.96 -5.87
N SER A 282 5.46 -8.35 -5.82
CA SER A 282 6.01 -9.12 -4.70
C SER A 282 6.53 -8.26 -3.56
N LYS A 283 6.59 -6.94 -3.75
CA LYS A 283 7.16 -6.03 -2.78
C LYS A 283 6.21 -4.88 -2.44
N TYR A 284 5.80 -4.83 -1.19
CA TYR A 284 5.07 -3.69 -0.65
C TYR A 284 6.04 -2.52 -0.43
N VAL A 285 5.62 -1.34 -0.88
CA VAL A 285 6.35 -0.07 -0.66
C VAL A 285 5.51 0.93 0.10
N GLY A 286 4.41 0.49 0.67
CA GLY A 286 3.49 1.31 1.43
C GLY A 286 2.11 0.68 1.56
N GLN A 287 1.16 1.48 2.03
CA GLN A 287 -0.21 1.09 2.31
C GLN A 287 -1.11 1.29 1.08
N ASN A 288 -2.12 0.43 0.92
CA ASN A 288 -3.14 0.48 -0.14
C ASN A 288 -2.61 0.31 -1.58
N ILE A 289 -1.44 -0.27 -1.74
CA ILE A 289 -0.94 -0.64 -3.04
C ILE A 289 -1.53 -1.99 -3.40
N VAL A 290 -2.50 -1.98 -4.31
CA VAL A 290 -3.19 -3.20 -4.75
C VAL A 290 -2.57 -3.71 -6.04
N PHE A 291 -2.14 -4.98 -6.01
CA PHE A 291 -1.67 -5.70 -7.17
C PHE A 291 -2.80 -6.50 -7.80
N LYS A 292 -3.02 -6.37 -9.09
CA LYS A 292 -3.92 -7.26 -9.84
C LYS A 292 -3.14 -8.36 -10.52
N ASP A 293 -3.46 -9.58 -10.17
CA ASP A 293 -2.81 -10.82 -10.60
C ASP A 293 -3.05 -11.18 -12.10
N THR A 294 -3.93 -10.47 -12.79
CA THR A 294 -4.36 -10.90 -14.14
C THR A 294 -3.56 -10.34 -15.31
N ALA A 295 -2.63 -9.42 -15.08
CA ALA A 295 -1.89 -8.76 -16.16
C ALA A 295 -0.48 -8.31 -15.81
N ASN A 296 0.11 -8.74 -14.70
CA ASN A 296 1.47 -8.37 -14.26
C ASN A 296 1.72 -6.85 -14.18
N TYR A 297 0.73 -6.06 -13.80
CA TYR A 297 0.89 -4.63 -13.60
C TYR A 297 0.22 -4.16 -12.32
N TRP A 298 0.77 -3.08 -11.77
CA TRP A 298 0.20 -2.39 -10.64
C TRP A 298 -1.05 -1.65 -11.09
N VAL A 299 -2.14 -1.84 -10.37
CA VAL A 299 -3.26 -0.92 -10.42
C VAL A 299 -3.27 -0.20 -9.09
N LEU A 300 -2.89 1.05 -9.13
CA LEU A 300 -3.13 1.94 -8.01
C LEU A 300 -4.63 1.96 -7.75
N ASN A 301 -5.03 1.60 -6.53
CA ASN A 301 -6.45 1.64 -6.18
C ASN A 301 -6.91 3.10 -6.15
N ASN A 302 -7.73 3.48 -7.10
CA ASN A 302 -8.14 4.87 -7.30
C ASN A 302 -9.11 5.41 -6.25
N SER A 303 -9.51 4.60 -5.28
CA SER A 303 -10.49 4.97 -4.26
C SER A 303 -9.87 5.23 -2.88
N GLU A 304 -8.56 5.01 -2.71
CA GLU A 304 -7.89 5.10 -1.41
C GLU A 304 -6.55 5.83 -1.54
N GLU A 305 -6.20 6.59 -0.51
CA GLU A 305 -4.88 7.22 -0.36
C GLU A 305 -3.78 6.15 -0.34
N ILE A 306 -2.74 6.36 -1.12
CA ILE A 306 -1.56 5.51 -1.15
C ILE A 306 -0.50 6.19 -0.30
N LEU A 307 -0.03 5.50 0.72
CA LEU A 307 1.06 5.96 1.56
C LEU A 307 2.31 5.14 1.27
N THR A 308 3.42 5.78 0.95
CA THR A 308 4.70 5.10 0.77
C THR A 308 5.24 4.62 2.12
N ASP A 309 6.25 3.75 2.10
CA ASP A 309 7.09 3.53 3.27
C ASP A 309 7.79 4.81 3.68
N ILE A 310 8.25 4.86 4.94
CA ILE A 310 8.96 6.01 5.47
C ILE A 310 10.43 5.94 5.04
N PHE A 311 10.92 7.04 4.51
CA PHE A 311 12.32 7.25 4.18
C PHE A 311 12.79 8.57 4.77
N ASP A 312 13.94 8.59 5.41
CA ASP A 312 14.56 9.78 6.02
C ASP A 312 13.59 10.67 6.83
N GLY A 313 12.61 10.04 7.50
CA GLY A 313 11.59 10.75 8.27
C GLY A 313 10.42 11.32 7.48
N LEU A 314 10.39 11.11 6.17
CA LEU A 314 9.32 11.49 5.25
C LEU A 314 8.47 10.28 4.85
N GLN A 315 7.23 10.54 4.52
CA GLN A 315 6.31 9.63 3.86
C GLN A 315 5.57 10.40 2.78
N LEU A 316 5.35 9.83 1.63
CA LEU A 316 4.54 10.47 0.60
C LEU A 316 3.14 9.89 0.63
N GLU A 317 2.17 10.79 0.61
CA GLU A 317 0.77 10.51 0.33
C GLU A 317 0.52 10.76 -1.16
N ILE A 318 0.04 9.74 -1.85
CA ILE A 318 -0.19 9.76 -3.29
C ILE A 318 -1.68 9.57 -3.52
N GLU A 319 -2.35 10.58 -4.05
CA GLU A 319 -3.73 10.51 -4.49
C GLU A 319 -3.76 10.35 -6.01
N PRO A 320 -3.99 9.12 -6.53
CA PRO A 320 -4.14 8.92 -7.95
C PRO A 320 -5.50 9.48 -8.39
N GLU A 321 -5.52 10.43 -9.29
CA GLU A 321 -6.75 10.90 -9.90
C GLU A 321 -7.07 10.05 -11.14
N GLN A 322 -8.26 9.48 -11.19
CA GLN A 322 -8.78 8.92 -12.43
C GLN A 322 -9.18 10.05 -13.36
N VAL A 323 -8.39 10.24 -14.41
CA VAL A 323 -8.83 11.07 -15.52
C VAL A 323 -9.84 10.29 -16.34
N GLU A 324 -11.09 10.43 -15.98
CA GLU A 324 -12.14 10.19 -16.95
C GLU A 324 -12.13 11.36 -17.93
N ALA A 325 -11.84 11.09 -19.20
CA ALA A 325 -12.00 12.07 -20.26
C ALA A 325 -13.50 12.40 -20.43
N SER A 326 -14.04 13.16 -19.47
CA SER A 326 -15.47 13.49 -19.39
C SER A 326 -15.84 14.64 -20.30
N SER A 327 -14.87 15.42 -20.80
CA SER A 327 -15.15 16.61 -21.63
C SER A 327 -13.98 16.96 -22.55
N LEU A 328 -14.29 17.75 -23.58
CA LEU A 328 -13.28 18.41 -24.40
C LEU A 328 -12.72 19.64 -23.64
N ASN A 329 -11.41 19.81 -23.71
CA ASN A 329 -10.83 21.07 -23.31
C ASN A 329 -11.11 22.11 -24.41
N TYR A 330 -12.16 22.89 -24.22
CA TYR A 330 -12.60 23.89 -25.20
C TYR A 330 -11.62 25.06 -25.36
N GLU A 331 -10.78 25.34 -24.38
CA GLU A 331 -9.75 26.39 -24.46
C GLU A 331 -8.61 25.99 -25.38
N LYS A 332 -8.28 24.70 -25.42
CA LYS A 332 -7.22 24.12 -26.23
C LYS A 332 -7.73 23.47 -27.54
N SER A 333 -9.04 23.42 -27.72
CA SER A 333 -9.67 22.81 -28.91
C SER A 333 -10.19 23.88 -29.85
N GLY A 334 -9.95 23.72 -31.13
CA GLY A 334 -10.40 24.66 -32.13
C GLY A 334 -10.01 24.24 -33.56
N TRP A 335 -10.42 25.07 -34.52
CA TRP A 335 -10.02 24.88 -35.91
C TRP A 335 -8.55 25.22 -36.09
N ILE A 336 -7.78 24.27 -36.58
CA ILE A 336 -6.36 24.47 -36.91
C ILE A 336 -6.24 25.13 -38.29
N THR A 337 -7.09 24.71 -39.24
CA THR A 337 -7.17 25.25 -40.59
C THR A 337 -8.65 25.40 -40.98
N GLY A 338 -8.97 26.48 -41.70
CA GLY A 338 -10.36 26.75 -42.07
C GLY A 338 -11.19 27.33 -40.93
N ALA A 339 -12.49 27.37 -41.13
CA ALA A 339 -13.48 27.79 -40.17
C ALA A 339 -14.79 27.02 -40.36
N GLY A 340 -15.45 26.63 -39.32
CA GLY A 340 -16.72 25.93 -39.37
C GLY A 340 -17.60 26.22 -38.17
N THR A 341 -18.88 25.94 -38.34
CA THR A 341 -19.91 26.08 -37.29
C THR A 341 -20.18 24.77 -36.56
N MET A 342 -19.45 23.71 -36.88
CA MET A 342 -19.63 22.39 -36.24
C MET A 342 -19.11 22.41 -34.80
N ARG A 343 -19.93 21.88 -33.91
CA ARG A 343 -19.55 21.61 -32.52
C ARG A 343 -19.32 20.12 -32.36
N ILE A 344 -18.16 19.75 -31.85
CA ILE A 344 -17.85 18.38 -31.50
C ILE A 344 -18.29 18.16 -30.05
N THR A 345 -19.11 17.14 -29.84
CA THR A 345 -19.49 16.70 -28.50
C THR A 345 -19.03 15.26 -28.35
N PRO A 346 -18.06 14.96 -27.50
CA PRO A 346 -17.61 13.59 -27.29
C PRO A 346 -18.71 12.82 -26.53
N THR A 347 -18.86 11.56 -26.89
CA THR A 347 -19.56 10.59 -26.05
C THR A 347 -18.49 9.77 -25.40
N VAL A 348 -18.34 9.90 -24.09
CA VAL A 348 -17.38 9.12 -23.31
C VAL A 348 -17.94 7.72 -23.12
N THR A 349 -17.17 6.73 -23.51
CA THR A 349 -17.43 5.32 -23.17
C THR A 349 -16.54 4.97 -21.99
N GLU A 350 -17.08 4.28 -21.00
CA GLU A 350 -16.31 3.83 -19.83
C GLU A 350 -14.98 3.19 -20.26
N GLY A 351 -13.84 3.65 -19.67
CA GLY A 351 -12.53 3.08 -19.91
C GLY A 351 -11.49 3.98 -20.59
N LEU A 352 -11.84 5.19 -21.05
CA LEU A 352 -10.86 6.16 -21.54
C LEU A 352 -10.30 6.97 -20.36
N GLN A 353 -9.13 6.58 -19.90
CA GLN A 353 -8.51 7.14 -18.69
C GLN A 353 -7.39 8.16 -18.96
N LEU A 354 -7.17 8.58 -20.21
CA LEU A 354 -6.08 9.47 -20.54
C LEU A 354 -6.54 10.70 -21.32
N SER A 355 -6.01 11.87 -20.96
CA SER A 355 -6.20 13.10 -21.71
C SER A 355 -5.42 13.05 -23.02
N TRP A 356 -6.05 12.57 -24.06
CA TRP A 356 -5.43 12.45 -25.37
C TRP A 356 -5.75 13.66 -26.24
N LYS A 357 -4.82 13.96 -27.13
CA LYS A 357 -4.96 14.99 -28.16
C LYS A 357 -5.36 14.34 -29.47
N TYR A 358 -6.48 14.77 -30.02
CA TYR A 358 -6.97 14.27 -31.32
C TYR A 358 -6.93 15.36 -32.35
N ASN A 359 -6.60 14.96 -33.58
CA ASN A 359 -6.77 15.77 -34.77
C ASN A 359 -7.85 15.17 -35.64
N ILE A 360 -8.87 15.95 -35.99
CA ILE A 360 -9.97 15.53 -36.87
C ILE A 360 -9.81 16.27 -38.20
N THR A 361 -9.57 15.50 -39.26
CA THR A 361 -9.40 16.04 -40.59
C THR A 361 -10.58 15.66 -41.45
N PHE A 362 -11.27 16.65 -41.98
CA PHE A 362 -12.35 16.47 -42.94
C PHE A 362 -11.77 16.32 -44.32
N THR A 363 -12.28 15.37 -45.11
CA THR A 363 -11.73 15.00 -46.42
C THR A 363 -12.82 14.51 -47.35
N ASP A 364 -12.51 14.52 -48.63
CA ASP A 364 -13.33 13.89 -49.70
C ASP A 364 -12.94 12.43 -49.98
N ASP A 365 -12.03 11.88 -49.18
CA ASP A 365 -11.55 10.50 -49.36
C ASP A 365 -12.63 9.50 -48.90
N ASP A 366 -13.03 8.61 -49.79
CA ASP A 366 -14.06 7.60 -49.56
C ASP A 366 -13.63 6.52 -48.55
N SER A 367 -12.34 6.44 -48.22
CA SER A 367 -11.81 5.53 -47.17
C SER A 367 -11.92 6.10 -45.76
N ALA A 368 -12.27 7.36 -45.63
CA ALA A 368 -12.44 8.01 -44.32
C ALA A 368 -13.76 7.60 -43.63
N TYR A 369 -13.85 7.84 -42.31
CA TYR A 369 -15.08 7.60 -41.59
C TYR A 369 -16.21 8.49 -42.10
N VAL A 370 -17.41 7.91 -42.31
CA VAL A 370 -18.58 8.60 -42.80
C VAL A 370 -19.38 9.14 -41.62
N GLY A 371 -19.53 10.46 -41.54
CA GLY A 371 -20.42 11.10 -40.60
C GLY A 371 -21.89 10.87 -40.96
N ILE A 372 -22.69 10.35 -40.03
CA ILE A 372 -24.15 10.16 -40.22
C ILE A 372 -24.88 11.46 -39.93
N ALA A 373 -25.61 12.00 -40.92
CA ALA A 373 -26.50 13.13 -40.71
C ALA A 373 -27.67 12.73 -39.81
N ARG A 374 -27.90 13.44 -38.73
CA ARG A 374 -29.06 13.25 -37.87
C ARG A 374 -30.18 14.27 -38.22
N SER A 375 -31.44 13.84 -38.13
CA SER A 375 -32.60 14.74 -38.23
C SER A 375 -32.65 15.63 -36.97
N GLY A 376 -32.77 16.93 -37.15
CA GLY A 376 -32.86 17.90 -36.08
C GLY A 376 -34.15 18.68 -36.12
N THR A 377 -34.53 19.22 -34.98
CA THR A 377 -35.64 20.18 -34.84
C THR A 377 -35.16 21.56 -35.25
N ILE A 378 -35.85 22.19 -36.21
CA ILE A 378 -35.56 23.57 -36.56
C ILE A 378 -36.22 24.49 -35.51
N ARG A 379 -35.43 25.38 -34.96
CA ARG A 379 -35.90 26.39 -33.98
C ARG A 379 -35.73 27.79 -34.56
N ASP A 380 -36.68 28.67 -34.24
CA ASP A 380 -36.56 30.10 -34.54
C ASP A 380 -35.55 30.80 -33.63
N GLU A 381 -35.33 32.09 -33.84
CA GLU A 381 -34.42 32.94 -33.07
C GLU A 381 -34.76 33.03 -31.56
N ASN A 382 -35.98 32.67 -31.19
CA ASN A 382 -36.49 32.64 -29.81
C ASN A 382 -36.38 31.23 -29.19
N GLY A 383 -35.84 30.23 -29.92
CA GLY A 383 -35.70 28.87 -29.48
C GLY A 383 -36.97 28.02 -29.60
N THR A 384 -38.06 28.56 -30.23
CA THR A 384 -39.29 27.84 -30.42
C THR A 384 -39.22 26.89 -31.60
N SER A 385 -39.72 25.67 -31.43
CA SER A 385 -39.72 24.65 -32.49
C SER A 385 -40.69 25.04 -33.59
N ILE A 386 -40.21 25.34 -34.81
CA ILE A 386 -40.98 25.72 -35.99
C ILE A 386 -41.17 24.58 -37.00
N GLY A 387 -40.64 23.43 -36.74
CA GLY A 387 -40.85 22.22 -37.54
C GLY A 387 -39.77 21.17 -37.32
N SER A 388 -40.08 19.91 -37.69
CA SER A 388 -39.14 18.83 -37.80
C SER A 388 -38.89 18.54 -39.25
N ASN A 389 -37.88 19.17 -39.85
CA ASN A 389 -37.42 18.76 -41.18
C ASN A 389 -36.19 17.86 -41.05
N LYS A 390 -36.14 16.83 -41.86
CA LYS A 390 -34.90 16.11 -42.13
C LYS A 390 -33.96 17.07 -42.83
N ILE A 391 -33.09 17.70 -42.08
CA ILE A 391 -31.95 18.38 -42.66
C ILE A 391 -30.99 17.27 -43.09
N THR A 392 -31.03 16.89 -44.36
CA THR A 392 -30.06 16.03 -44.97
C THR A 392 -28.82 16.90 -45.18
N GLN A 393 -27.96 16.95 -44.19
CA GLN A 393 -26.62 17.45 -44.44
C GLN A 393 -25.89 16.38 -45.23
N PRO A 394 -25.06 16.76 -46.23
CA PRO A 394 -24.26 15.80 -46.93
C PRO A 394 -23.38 15.05 -45.94
N ALA A 395 -23.18 13.77 -46.16
CA ALA A 395 -22.21 12.99 -45.41
C ALA A 395 -20.85 13.67 -45.52
N VAL A 396 -20.18 13.83 -44.39
CA VAL A 396 -18.84 14.43 -44.35
C VAL A 396 -17.89 13.35 -43.90
N ASN A 397 -16.92 13.04 -44.75
CA ASN A 397 -15.89 12.09 -44.41
C ASN A 397 -14.83 12.74 -43.55
N PHE A 398 -14.32 12.03 -42.55
CA PHE A 398 -13.28 12.53 -41.69
C PHE A 398 -12.39 11.41 -41.16
N PHE A 399 -11.15 11.76 -40.84
CA PHE A 399 -10.23 10.92 -40.09
C PHE A 399 -10.08 11.46 -38.67
N VAL A 400 -9.89 10.58 -37.73
CA VAL A 400 -9.53 10.93 -36.34
C VAL A 400 -8.15 10.35 -36.06
N GLN A 401 -7.15 11.21 -35.91
CA GLN A 401 -5.79 10.81 -35.55
C GLN A 401 -5.53 11.10 -34.09
N ASN A 402 -4.99 10.12 -33.39
CA ASN A 402 -4.52 10.34 -32.02
C ASN A 402 -3.12 10.93 -32.05
N MET A 403 -3.00 12.20 -31.72
CA MET A 403 -1.75 12.95 -31.74
C MET A 403 -0.86 12.71 -30.49
N SER A 404 -1.35 11.96 -29.53
CA SER A 404 -0.58 11.62 -28.31
C SER A 404 0.34 10.41 -28.53
N PHE A 405 0.18 9.69 -29.64
CA PHE A 405 1.00 8.52 -29.98
C PHE A 405 1.66 8.65 -31.34
N ILE A 406 2.82 8.00 -31.44
CA ILE A 406 3.49 7.75 -32.71
C ILE A 406 3.65 6.24 -32.83
N ASP A 407 3.10 5.65 -33.87
CA ASP A 407 3.37 4.27 -34.21
C ASP A 407 4.85 4.12 -34.60
N THR A 408 5.61 3.43 -33.74
CA THR A 408 7.06 3.25 -33.91
C THR A 408 7.42 2.46 -35.14
N SER A 409 6.48 1.67 -35.70
CA SER A 409 6.70 0.88 -36.94
C SER A 409 6.53 1.72 -38.19
N THR A 410 5.65 2.70 -38.19
CA THR A 410 5.35 3.57 -39.32
C THR A 410 5.89 4.99 -39.17
N GLY A 411 6.24 5.39 -37.96
CA GLY A 411 6.64 6.77 -37.61
C GLY A 411 5.50 7.79 -37.76
N GLN A 412 4.25 7.34 -37.83
CA GLN A 412 3.06 8.17 -38.04
C GLN A 412 2.11 8.08 -36.85
N HIS A 413 1.27 9.09 -36.66
CA HIS A 413 0.18 9.03 -35.73
C HIS A 413 -0.90 8.07 -36.20
N PRO A 414 -1.39 7.14 -35.37
CA PRO A 414 -2.43 6.20 -35.78
C PRO A 414 -3.75 6.94 -36.07
N ILE A 415 -4.45 6.42 -37.06
CA ILE A 415 -5.79 6.90 -37.48
C ILE A 415 -6.86 6.18 -36.70
#